data_ec03190ccf0ad1fc4574683cb10ec268
#
_entry.id   ec03190ccf0ad1fc4574683cb10ec268
#
_cell.length_a   1.000
_cell.length_b   1.000
_cell.length_c   1.000
_cell.angle_alpha   90.00
_cell.angle_beta   90.00
_cell.angle_gamma   90.00
#
_symmetry.space_group_name_H-M   'P 1'
#
loop_
_entity.id
_entity.type
_entity.pdbx_description
1 polymer ?
#
loop_
_entity_poly.entity_id
_entity_poly.type
_entity_poly.pdbx_seq_one_letter_code
_entity_poly.pdbx_strand_id
1 'polypeptide(L)'
;MTEIYIIRHAQAEGNLYRMMQGNWDGDVTPLGLRQIDALAERFRHVKIDALYSSDLYRTRVTASAITRWHSVPMQLDARLREIHMGSWETEFFGNLEYRCPEKLHEFIFEPDRFSLDGAETYAQVARRASEALREIAANNPDRTVAVVSHGVAIRCMLSEVLGIPIGDTEHLPIPSNTGVVHLFYDKGSFTADYINDFSHLSGALAVRPGNQISLRHEYIDPAEHRDY
;
A
#
# COMPACT_ATOMS: atom_id res chain seq x y z
N MET A 1 -14.96 -13.63 -15.92
CA MET A 1 -13.73 -12.84 -15.62
C MET A 1 -14.04 -11.90 -14.47
N THR A 2 -13.22 -11.88 -13.42
CA THR A 2 -13.39 -10.97 -12.28
C THR A 2 -12.57 -9.72 -12.49
N GLU A 3 -13.17 -8.55 -12.33
CA GLU A 3 -12.52 -7.24 -12.38
C GLU A 3 -12.19 -6.77 -10.97
N ILE A 4 -10.96 -6.29 -10.71
CA ILE A 4 -10.49 -6.00 -9.35
C ILE A 4 -9.80 -4.65 -9.31
N TYR A 5 -10.28 -3.77 -8.44
CA TYR A 5 -9.64 -2.52 -8.09
C TYR A 5 -8.97 -2.65 -6.73
N ILE A 6 -7.64 -2.59 -6.67
CA ILE A 6 -6.89 -2.60 -5.41
C ILE A 6 -6.48 -1.16 -5.10
N ILE A 7 -6.81 -0.70 -3.90
CA ILE A 7 -6.70 0.69 -3.50
C ILE A 7 -5.78 0.77 -2.27
N ARG A 8 -4.75 1.61 -2.32
CA ARG A 8 -3.99 1.92 -1.11
C ARG A 8 -4.76 2.87 -0.23
N HIS A 9 -4.68 2.70 1.09
CA HIS A 9 -5.29 3.62 2.06
C HIS A 9 -4.88 5.09 1.81
N ALA A 10 -5.76 6.02 2.18
CA ALA A 10 -5.52 7.46 2.16
C ALA A 10 -4.39 7.88 3.10
N GLN A 11 -3.90 9.10 3.00
CA GLN A 11 -2.87 9.59 3.90
C GLN A 11 -3.30 9.47 5.35
N ALA A 12 -2.48 8.77 6.14
CA ALA A 12 -2.63 8.63 7.58
C ALA A 12 -1.44 9.28 8.31
N GLU A 13 -1.51 9.38 9.63
CA GLU A 13 -0.51 10.03 10.48
C GLU A 13 0.91 9.53 10.21
N GLY A 14 1.11 8.22 10.06
CA GLY A 14 2.43 7.68 9.76
C GLY A 14 2.99 8.16 8.42
N ASN A 15 2.14 8.46 7.42
CA ASN A 15 2.60 9.10 6.18
C ASN A 15 2.99 10.56 6.42
N LEU A 16 2.16 11.31 7.18
CA LEU A 16 2.39 12.73 7.48
C LEU A 16 3.67 12.92 8.28
N TYR A 17 3.86 12.12 9.32
CA TYR A 17 5.00 12.24 10.25
C TYR A 17 6.21 11.42 9.82
N ARG A 18 6.15 10.73 8.68
CA ARG A 18 7.23 9.86 8.21
C ARG A 18 7.60 8.80 9.26
N MET A 19 6.60 8.09 9.76
CA MET A 19 6.75 6.99 10.69
C MET A 19 6.50 5.65 9.99
N MET A 20 7.21 4.63 10.46
CA MET A 20 6.96 3.24 10.10
C MET A 20 5.64 2.80 10.73
N GLN A 21 4.61 2.58 9.91
CA GLN A 21 3.28 2.27 10.43
C GLN A 21 3.11 0.79 10.78
N GLY A 22 3.48 -0.09 9.86
CA GLY A 22 3.20 -1.51 10.04
C GLY A 22 1.72 -1.76 10.36
N ASN A 23 1.48 -2.48 11.46
CA ASN A 23 0.15 -2.76 11.99
C ASN A 23 -0.33 -1.73 13.03
N TRP A 24 0.50 -0.75 13.40
CA TRP A 24 0.03 0.38 14.20
C TRP A 24 -1.09 1.14 13.48
N ASP A 25 -2.12 1.52 14.22
CA ASP A 25 -3.38 1.98 13.64
C ASP A 25 -3.63 3.47 13.90
N GLY A 26 -2.83 4.31 13.24
CA GLY A 26 -2.97 5.77 13.29
C GLY A 26 -4.15 6.32 12.48
N ASP A 27 -4.55 7.53 12.82
CA ASP A 27 -5.68 8.23 12.20
C ASP A 27 -5.42 8.66 10.76
N VAL A 28 -6.51 8.83 10.00
CA VAL A 28 -6.49 9.44 8.66
C VAL A 28 -6.39 10.95 8.81
N THR A 29 -5.45 11.56 8.08
CA THR A 29 -5.23 13.02 8.16
C THR A 29 -6.34 13.82 7.46
N PRO A 30 -6.47 15.14 7.72
CA PRO A 30 -7.38 15.99 6.96
C PRO A 30 -7.14 15.98 5.45
N LEU A 31 -5.88 15.79 5.01
CA LEU A 31 -5.55 15.60 3.60
C LEU A 31 -6.08 14.25 3.11
N GLY A 32 -5.89 13.19 3.91
CA GLY A 32 -6.40 11.86 3.62
C GLY A 32 -7.92 11.84 3.45
N LEU A 33 -8.67 12.56 4.28
CA LEU A 33 -10.12 12.67 4.13
C LEU A 33 -10.52 13.31 2.78
N ARG A 34 -9.80 14.33 2.32
CA ARG A 34 -10.03 14.92 1.00
C ARG A 34 -9.63 13.99 -0.15
N GLN A 35 -8.59 13.16 0.04
CA GLN A 35 -8.24 12.11 -0.92
C GLN A 35 -9.36 11.05 -1.03
N ILE A 36 -10.00 10.71 0.10
CA ILE A 36 -11.17 9.80 0.13
C ILE A 36 -12.35 10.41 -0.62
N ASP A 37 -12.59 11.71 -0.49
CA ASP A 37 -13.65 12.39 -1.24
C ASP A 37 -13.40 12.32 -2.77
N ALA A 38 -12.18 12.58 -3.21
CA ALA A 38 -11.80 12.46 -4.61
C ALA A 38 -11.89 11.01 -5.13
N LEU A 39 -11.49 10.04 -4.30
CA LEU A 39 -11.63 8.62 -4.61
C LEU A 39 -13.12 8.21 -4.74
N ALA A 40 -13.99 8.73 -3.88
CA ALA A 40 -15.42 8.46 -3.95
C ALA A 40 -16.02 8.96 -5.27
N GLU A 41 -15.66 10.16 -5.72
CA GLU A 41 -16.11 10.69 -7.02
C GLU A 41 -15.59 9.83 -8.18
N ARG A 42 -14.35 9.34 -8.14
CA ARG A 42 -13.81 8.40 -9.12
C ARG A 42 -14.66 7.15 -9.26
N PHE A 43 -15.10 6.57 -8.13
CA PHE A 43 -15.86 5.32 -8.11
C PHE A 43 -17.37 5.50 -8.23
N ARG A 44 -17.88 6.74 -8.30
CA ARG A 44 -19.32 7.04 -8.33
C ARG A 44 -20.08 6.27 -9.39
N HIS A 45 -19.50 6.10 -10.58
CA HIS A 45 -20.13 5.45 -11.73
C HIS A 45 -19.50 4.09 -12.08
N VAL A 46 -18.53 3.63 -11.31
CA VAL A 46 -17.95 2.28 -11.45
C VAL A 46 -18.80 1.33 -10.62
N LYS A 47 -19.44 0.35 -11.26
CA LYS A 47 -20.21 -0.66 -10.54
C LYS A 47 -19.27 -1.47 -9.63
N ILE A 48 -19.56 -1.54 -8.34
CA ILE A 48 -18.84 -2.40 -7.38
C ILE A 48 -19.83 -3.40 -6.80
N ASP A 49 -19.52 -4.68 -6.96
CA ASP A 49 -20.37 -5.80 -6.52
C ASP A 49 -19.92 -6.39 -5.18
N ALA A 50 -18.66 -6.18 -4.79
CA ALA A 50 -18.11 -6.65 -3.50
C ALA A 50 -16.98 -5.72 -3.03
N LEU A 51 -16.84 -5.58 -1.71
CA LEU A 51 -15.82 -4.74 -1.08
C LEU A 51 -15.10 -5.51 0.02
N TYR A 52 -13.79 -5.57 -0.09
CA TYR A 52 -12.87 -6.13 0.90
C TYR A 52 -11.92 -5.07 1.42
N SER A 53 -11.52 -5.17 2.67
CA SER A 53 -10.56 -4.24 3.27
C SER A 53 -9.69 -4.96 4.30
N SER A 54 -8.44 -4.53 4.42
CA SER A 54 -7.70 -4.74 5.66
C SER A 54 -8.54 -4.21 6.82
N ASP A 55 -8.40 -4.81 7.97
CA ASP A 55 -9.15 -4.45 9.18
C ASP A 55 -8.54 -3.27 9.95
N LEU A 56 -7.39 -2.72 9.49
CA LEU A 56 -6.80 -1.53 10.07
C LEU A 56 -7.65 -0.28 9.78
N TYR A 57 -7.71 0.63 10.74
CA TYR A 57 -8.60 1.80 10.71
C TYR A 57 -8.46 2.63 9.43
N ARG A 58 -7.22 2.97 9.03
CA ARG A 58 -6.95 3.78 7.84
C ARG A 58 -7.49 3.18 6.53
N THR A 59 -7.51 1.85 6.40
CA THR A 59 -8.08 1.16 5.22
C THR A 59 -9.60 1.14 5.30
N ARG A 60 -10.17 0.89 6.47
CA ARG A 60 -11.63 0.91 6.68
C ARG A 60 -12.22 2.30 6.40
N VAL A 61 -11.56 3.35 6.88
CA VAL A 61 -11.97 4.74 6.59
C VAL A 61 -11.83 5.02 5.09
N THR A 62 -10.75 4.56 4.44
CA THR A 62 -10.58 4.72 2.98
C THR A 62 -11.68 3.98 2.20
N ALA A 63 -12.06 2.79 2.63
CA ALA A 63 -13.12 1.99 2.00
C ALA A 63 -14.50 2.68 2.03
N SER A 64 -14.71 3.68 2.92
CA SER A 64 -15.93 4.50 2.92
C SER A 64 -16.13 5.27 1.60
N ALA A 65 -15.08 5.51 0.82
CA ALA A 65 -15.20 6.07 -0.52
C ALA A 65 -16.10 5.21 -1.44
N ILE A 66 -15.99 3.89 -1.30
CA ILE A 66 -16.80 2.93 -2.07
C ILE A 66 -18.22 2.87 -1.53
N THR A 67 -18.39 2.71 -0.22
CA THR A 67 -19.72 2.57 0.39
C THR A 67 -20.58 3.85 0.30
N ARG A 68 -19.96 4.99 -0.04
CA ARG A 68 -20.70 6.26 -0.27
C ARG A 68 -21.72 6.14 -1.40
N TRP A 69 -21.37 5.41 -2.46
CA TRP A 69 -22.19 5.29 -3.66
C TRP A 69 -22.72 3.86 -3.91
N HIS A 70 -22.19 2.88 -3.17
CA HIS A 70 -22.51 1.47 -3.37
C HIS A 70 -22.97 0.82 -2.06
N SER A 71 -24.17 0.22 -2.08
CA SER A 71 -24.74 -0.53 -0.95
C SER A 71 -24.14 -1.93 -0.89
N VAL A 72 -22.83 -2.04 -0.66
CA VAL A 72 -22.10 -3.29 -0.52
C VAL A 72 -21.52 -3.41 0.90
N PRO A 73 -21.66 -4.57 1.56
CA PRO A 73 -21.06 -4.78 2.86
C PRO A 73 -19.53 -4.84 2.73
N MET A 74 -18.82 -4.18 3.65
CA MET A 74 -17.37 -4.28 3.76
C MET A 74 -16.99 -5.58 4.47
N GLN A 75 -16.21 -6.42 3.80
CA GLN A 75 -15.64 -7.64 4.34
C GLN A 75 -14.21 -7.37 4.79
N LEU A 76 -13.89 -7.69 6.04
CA LEU A 76 -12.56 -7.45 6.61
C LEU A 76 -11.72 -8.72 6.51
N ASP A 77 -10.46 -8.56 6.06
CA ASP A 77 -9.51 -9.65 5.97
C ASP A 77 -8.12 -9.19 6.49
N ALA A 78 -7.69 -9.76 7.61
CA ALA A 78 -6.41 -9.43 8.22
C ALA A 78 -5.20 -9.81 7.34
N ARG A 79 -5.35 -10.71 6.36
CA ARG A 79 -4.30 -11.03 5.38
C ARG A 79 -3.96 -9.87 4.45
N LEU A 80 -4.84 -8.85 4.40
CA LEU A 80 -4.64 -7.61 3.64
C LEU A 80 -3.90 -6.51 4.44
N ARG A 81 -3.52 -6.75 5.71
CA ARG A 81 -2.75 -5.80 6.53
C ARG A 81 -1.40 -5.47 5.92
N GLU A 82 -0.86 -4.30 6.31
CA GLU A 82 0.51 -3.91 5.99
C GLU A 82 1.52 -4.91 6.59
N ILE A 83 2.74 -4.89 6.09
CA ILE A 83 3.84 -5.63 6.68
C ILE A 83 3.97 -5.29 8.18
N HIS A 84 4.01 -6.30 9.04
CA HIS A 84 4.29 -6.09 10.46
C HIS A 84 5.76 -5.76 10.63
N MET A 85 6.05 -4.65 11.30
CA MET A 85 7.40 -4.09 11.37
C MET A 85 8.11 -4.34 12.71
N GLY A 86 7.51 -5.14 13.60
CA GLY A 86 8.12 -5.47 14.90
C GLY A 86 8.50 -4.22 15.66
N SER A 87 9.76 -4.15 16.11
CA SER A 87 10.29 -3.02 16.88
C SER A 87 10.39 -1.70 16.11
N TRP A 88 10.18 -1.71 14.81
CA TRP A 88 10.18 -0.48 14.00
C TRP A 88 8.82 0.20 13.93
N GLU A 89 7.73 -0.44 14.40
CA GLU A 89 6.42 0.23 14.43
C GLU A 89 6.48 1.50 15.26
N THR A 90 5.95 2.59 14.74
CA THR A 90 5.97 3.95 15.27
C THR A 90 7.32 4.67 15.28
N GLU A 91 8.41 4.01 14.84
CA GLU A 91 9.70 4.68 14.69
C GLU A 91 9.68 5.66 13.50
N PHE A 92 10.31 6.81 13.68
CA PHE A 92 10.49 7.77 12.58
C PHE A 92 11.56 7.31 11.60
N PHE A 93 11.32 7.48 10.31
CA PHE A 93 12.30 7.13 9.28
C PHE A 93 13.66 7.79 9.51
N GLY A 94 13.71 9.06 9.95
CA GLY A 94 14.96 9.73 10.27
C GLY A 94 15.74 9.10 11.40
N ASN A 95 15.06 8.55 12.42
CA ASN A 95 15.72 7.81 13.48
C ASN A 95 16.30 6.48 12.99
N LEU A 96 15.56 5.78 12.12
CA LEU A 96 16.02 4.53 11.52
C LEU A 96 17.21 4.76 10.58
N GLU A 97 17.16 5.84 9.79
CA GLU A 97 18.27 6.24 8.92
C GLU A 97 19.56 6.53 9.68
N TYR A 98 19.45 7.14 10.87
CA TYR A 98 20.58 7.41 11.73
C TYR A 98 21.08 6.16 12.47
N ARG A 99 20.17 5.32 13.02
CA ARG A 99 20.52 4.21 13.91
C ARG A 99 20.84 2.90 13.20
N CYS A 100 20.21 2.66 12.04
CA CYS A 100 20.34 1.41 11.30
C CYS A 100 20.19 1.61 9.77
N PRO A 101 21.05 2.46 9.17
CA PRO A 101 20.94 2.86 7.77
C PRO A 101 20.99 1.67 6.81
N GLU A 102 21.86 0.69 7.05
CA GLU A 102 22.00 -0.50 6.21
C GLU A 102 20.69 -1.32 6.20
N LYS A 103 20.08 -1.52 7.37
CA LYS A 103 18.83 -2.26 7.49
C LYS A 103 17.65 -1.50 6.85
N LEU A 104 17.63 -0.18 6.97
CA LEU A 104 16.64 0.66 6.28
C LEU A 104 16.86 0.63 4.76
N HIS A 105 18.10 0.57 4.29
CA HIS A 105 18.42 0.39 2.88
C HIS A 105 17.88 -0.95 2.35
N GLU A 106 18.10 -2.06 3.08
CA GLU A 106 17.52 -3.36 2.71
C GLU A 106 15.98 -3.26 2.60
N PHE A 107 15.32 -2.66 3.59
CA PHE A 107 13.87 -2.50 3.57
C PHE A 107 13.37 -1.76 2.32
N ILE A 108 14.07 -0.74 1.88
CA ILE A 108 13.61 0.12 0.78
C ILE A 108 14.02 -0.44 -0.60
N PHE A 109 15.28 -0.90 -0.73
CA PHE A 109 15.90 -1.19 -2.02
C PHE A 109 16.22 -2.67 -2.26
N GLU A 110 16.36 -3.46 -1.18
CA GLU A 110 16.69 -4.88 -1.25
C GLU A 110 15.65 -5.72 -0.46
N PRO A 111 14.35 -5.61 -0.81
CA PRO A 111 13.25 -6.20 -0.03
C PRO A 111 13.34 -7.73 0.12
N ASP A 112 13.98 -8.40 -0.80
CA ASP A 112 14.27 -9.84 -0.76
C ASP A 112 15.32 -10.21 0.31
N ARG A 113 16.16 -9.28 0.73
CA ARG A 113 17.17 -9.45 1.78
C ARG A 113 16.71 -8.94 3.14
N PHE A 114 15.65 -8.12 3.17
CA PHE A 114 15.19 -7.52 4.41
C PHE A 114 14.72 -8.58 5.41
N SER A 115 15.29 -8.52 6.60
CA SER A 115 14.90 -9.32 7.76
C SER A 115 15.11 -8.52 9.03
N LEU A 116 14.08 -8.43 9.86
CA LEU A 116 14.11 -7.75 11.16
C LEU A 116 13.42 -8.65 12.18
N ASP A 117 14.01 -8.77 13.37
CA ASP A 117 13.44 -9.61 14.41
C ASP A 117 12.06 -9.10 14.85
N GLY A 118 11.10 -10.03 14.94
CA GLY A 118 9.72 -9.72 15.25
C GLY A 118 8.91 -9.07 14.09
N ALA A 119 9.53 -8.79 12.95
CA ALA A 119 8.84 -8.29 11.76
C ALA A 119 8.52 -9.41 10.75
N GLU A 120 7.60 -9.14 9.84
CA GLU A 120 7.40 -9.99 8.67
C GLU A 120 8.48 -9.74 7.62
N THR A 121 8.82 -10.78 6.87
CA THR A 121 9.57 -10.64 5.62
C THR A 121 8.60 -10.31 4.47
N TYR A 122 9.14 -9.73 3.40
CA TYR A 122 8.37 -9.47 2.17
C TYR A 122 7.75 -10.76 1.58
N ALA A 123 8.46 -11.87 1.68
CA ALA A 123 7.94 -13.17 1.23
C ALA A 123 6.73 -13.66 2.05
N GLN A 124 6.71 -13.43 3.37
CA GLN A 124 5.56 -13.77 4.20
C GLN A 124 4.34 -12.91 3.84
N VAL A 125 4.56 -11.60 3.64
CA VAL A 125 3.49 -10.69 3.19
C VAL A 125 2.98 -11.08 1.80
N ALA A 126 3.88 -11.36 0.85
CA ALA A 126 3.53 -11.77 -0.51
C ALA A 126 2.63 -13.00 -0.49
N ARG A 127 2.99 -14.02 0.29
CA ARG A 127 2.18 -15.23 0.41
C ARG A 127 0.78 -14.95 0.96
N ARG A 128 0.65 -14.33 2.16
CA ARG A 128 -0.68 -14.11 2.77
C ARG A 128 -1.58 -13.20 1.95
N ALA A 129 -1.01 -12.13 1.38
CA ALA A 129 -1.78 -11.14 0.63
C ALA A 129 -2.21 -11.66 -0.75
N SER A 130 -1.35 -12.43 -1.44
CA SER A 130 -1.71 -13.05 -2.71
C SER A 130 -2.71 -14.20 -2.54
N GLU A 131 -2.61 -15.00 -1.46
CA GLU A 131 -3.61 -16.01 -1.12
C GLU A 131 -4.99 -15.35 -0.91
N ALA A 132 -5.07 -14.25 -0.15
CA ALA A 132 -6.30 -13.49 0.03
C ALA A 132 -6.86 -12.99 -1.31
N LEU A 133 -6.01 -12.40 -2.17
CA LEU A 133 -6.45 -11.89 -3.48
C LEU A 133 -6.96 -12.99 -4.40
N ARG A 134 -6.28 -14.14 -4.45
CA ARG A 134 -6.72 -15.30 -5.26
C ARG A 134 -8.08 -15.83 -4.79
N GLU A 135 -8.26 -15.93 -3.48
CA GLU A 135 -9.53 -16.36 -2.88
C GLU A 135 -10.66 -15.35 -3.17
N ILE A 136 -10.41 -14.05 -2.98
CA ILE A 136 -11.34 -12.99 -3.31
C ILE A 136 -11.74 -13.06 -4.80
N ALA A 137 -10.78 -13.20 -5.69
CA ALA A 137 -11.03 -13.28 -7.12
C ALA A 137 -11.86 -14.52 -7.49
N ALA A 138 -11.52 -15.69 -6.95
CA ALA A 138 -12.22 -16.93 -7.21
C ALA A 138 -13.66 -16.95 -6.67
N ASN A 139 -13.92 -16.28 -5.55
CA ASN A 139 -15.24 -16.19 -4.91
C ASN A 139 -16.17 -15.14 -5.56
N ASN A 140 -15.67 -14.36 -6.51
CA ASN A 140 -16.45 -13.31 -7.19
C ASN A 140 -16.43 -13.44 -8.72
N PRO A 141 -16.83 -14.58 -9.30
CA PRO A 141 -16.84 -14.76 -10.74
C PRO A 141 -17.77 -13.76 -11.42
N ASP A 142 -17.30 -13.14 -12.51
CA ASP A 142 -18.03 -12.17 -13.33
C ASP A 142 -18.53 -10.93 -12.54
N ARG A 143 -17.78 -10.53 -11.51
CA ARG A 143 -18.10 -9.38 -10.65
C ARG A 143 -16.95 -8.38 -10.66
N THR A 144 -17.27 -7.14 -10.29
CA THR A 144 -16.30 -6.08 -10.04
C THR A 144 -16.09 -5.93 -8.53
N VAL A 145 -14.85 -6.05 -8.09
CA VAL A 145 -14.45 -6.10 -6.68
C VAL A 145 -13.53 -4.94 -6.34
N ALA A 146 -13.79 -4.27 -5.22
CA ALA A 146 -12.84 -3.32 -4.63
C ALA A 146 -12.12 -3.96 -3.43
N VAL A 147 -10.79 -3.77 -3.35
CA VAL A 147 -9.93 -4.28 -2.26
C VAL A 147 -9.12 -3.11 -1.73
N VAL A 148 -9.23 -2.79 -0.43
CA VAL A 148 -8.46 -1.71 0.19
C VAL A 148 -7.37 -2.29 1.08
N SER A 149 -6.12 -1.89 0.81
CA SER A 149 -4.93 -2.42 1.47
C SER A 149 -3.85 -1.33 1.65
N HIS A 150 -2.59 -1.72 1.72
CA HIS A 150 -1.46 -0.87 2.11
C HIS A 150 -0.34 -0.92 1.07
N GLY A 151 0.67 -0.05 1.26
CA GLY A 151 1.70 0.15 0.26
C GLY A 151 2.56 -1.08 -0.02
N VAL A 152 3.22 -1.62 1.00
CA VAL A 152 4.09 -2.80 0.85
C VAL A 152 3.25 -4.04 0.59
N ALA A 153 2.11 -4.19 1.26
CA ALA A 153 1.21 -5.32 1.05
C ALA A 153 0.73 -5.42 -0.41
N ILE A 154 0.32 -4.30 -1.03
CA ILE A 154 -0.07 -4.28 -2.45
C ILE A 154 1.11 -4.64 -3.35
N ARG A 155 2.30 -4.06 -3.11
CA ARG A 155 3.50 -4.40 -3.88
C ARG A 155 3.84 -5.88 -3.81
N CYS A 156 3.82 -6.48 -2.60
CA CYS A 156 4.06 -7.90 -2.38
C CYS A 156 3.01 -8.77 -3.09
N MET A 157 1.75 -8.39 -2.98
CA MET A 157 0.63 -9.06 -3.63
C MET A 157 0.80 -9.08 -5.16
N LEU A 158 1.11 -7.93 -5.76
CA LEU A 158 1.33 -7.80 -7.20
C LEU A 158 2.55 -8.57 -7.68
N SER A 159 3.66 -8.54 -6.91
CA SER A 159 4.85 -9.34 -7.20
C SER A 159 4.50 -10.80 -7.42
N GLU A 160 3.74 -11.38 -6.51
CA GLU A 160 3.37 -12.79 -6.52
C GLU A 160 2.37 -13.15 -7.64
N VAL A 161 1.34 -12.30 -7.87
CA VAL A 161 0.28 -12.64 -8.83
C VAL A 161 0.62 -12.30 -10.28
N LEU A 162 1.56 -11.35 -10.50
CA LEU A 162 2.02 -10.96 -11.83
C LEU A 162 3.37 -11.58 -12.19
N GLY A 163 4.06 -12.26 -11.25
CA GLY A 163 5.37 -12.83 -11.48
C GLY A 163 6.49 -11.80 -11.68
N ILE A 164 6.36 -10.61 -11.11
CA ILE A 164 7.35 -9.53 -11.20
C ILE A 164 8.24 -9.60 -9.94
N PRO A 165 9.58 -9.61 -10.05
CA PRO A 165 10.46 -9.66 -8.88
C PRO A 165 10.17 -8.51 -7.89
N ILE A 166 10.13 -8.80 -6.60
CA ILE A 166 9.78 -7.81 -5.56
C ILE A 166 10.77 -6.63 -5.50
N GLY A 167 12.02 -6.85 -5.92
CA GLY A 167 13.07 -5.83 -6.05
C GLY A 167 12.89 -4.90 -7.25
N ASP A 168 12.03 -5.24 -8.21
CA ASP A 168 11.75 -4.40 -9.39
C ASP A 168 10.84 -3.22 -9.01
N THR A 169 11.47 -2.12 -8.58
CA THR A 169 10.76 -0.93 -8.13
C THR A 169 10.17 -0.10 -9.27
N GLU A 170 10.64 -0.29 -10.49
CA GLU A 170 10.15 0.40 -11.68
C GLU A 170 8.78 -0.16 -12.09
N HIS A 171 8.67 -1.49 -12.21
CA HIS A 171 7.42 -2.14 -12.61
C HIS A 171 6.47 -2.41 -11.44
N LEU A 172 6.99 -2.39 -10.19
CA LEU A 172 6.20 -2.53 -8.97
C LEU A 172 6.40 -1.32 -8.04
N PRO A 173 5.96 -0.13 -8.40
CA PRO A 173 6.01 1.01 -7.49
C PRO A 173 5.10 0.79 -6.28
N ILE A 174 5.48 1.33 -5.12
CA ILE A 174 4.53 1.47 -4.01
C ILE A 174 3.45 2.46 -4.44
N PRO A 175 2.15 2.09 -4.43
CA PRO A 175 1.10 2.99 -4.86
C PRO A 175 1.06 4.28 -4.03
N SER A 176 0.64 5.38 -4.64
CA SER A 176 0.30 6.63 -3.95
C SER A 176 -0.84 6.42 -2.95
N ASN A 177 -1.00 7.29 -1.94
CA ASN A 177 -2.20 7.24 -1.11
C ASN A 177 -3.45 7.39 -2.00
N THR A 178 -4.44 6.53 -1.79
CA THR A 178 -5.61 6.31 -2.67
C THR A 178 -5.29 5.94 -4.13
N GLY A 179 -4.03 5.65 -4.45
CA GLY A 179 -3.65 5.10 -5.75
C GLY A 179 -4.32 3.75 -6.01
N VAL A 180 -4.74 3.56 -7.24
CA VAL A 180 -5.55 2.43 -7.68
C VAL A 180 -4.74 1.54 -8.62
N VAL A 181 -4.79 0.25 -8.37
CA VAL A 181 -4.36 -0.81 -9.29
C VAL A 181 -5.60 -1.45 -9.89
N HIS A 182 -5.60 -1.71 -11.17
CA HIS A 182 -6.70 -2.38 -11.86
C HIS A 182 -6.22 -3.69 -12.47
N LEU A 183 -6.87 -4.77 -12.04
CA LEU A 183 -6.55 -6.14 -12.46
C LEU A 183 -7.77 -6.84 -13.04
N PHE A 184 -7.50 -7.79 -13.92
CA PHE A 184 -8.46 -8.81 -14.35
C PHE A 184 -7.97 -10.18 -13.89
N TYR A 185 -8.91 -11.01 -13.44
CA TYR A 185 -8.66 -12.40 -13.11
C TYR A 185 -9.51 -13.31 -13.97
N ASP A 186 -8.84 -14.21 -14.69
CA ASP A 186 -9.50 -15.24 -15.51
C ASP A 186 -8.75 -16.55 -15.43
N LYS A 187 -9.47 -17.63 -15.16
CA LYS A 187 -8.94 -19.03 -15.16
C LYS A 187 -7.63 -19.22 -14.36
N GLY A 188 -7.50 -18.57 -13.22
CA GLY A 188 -6.34 -18.71 -12.34
C GLY A 188 -5.21 -17.70 -12.58
N SER A 189 -5.30 -16.87 -13.62
CA SER A 189 -4.28 -15.89 -13.99
C SER A 189 -4.74 -14.47 -13.78
N PHE A 190 -3.81 -13.61 -13.35
CA PHE A 190 -4.03 -12.17 -13.24
C PHE A 190 -3.35 -11.42 -14.38
N THR A 191 -3.99 -10.37 -14.85
CA THR A 191 -3.42 -9.39 -15.78
C THR A 191 -3.68 -8.00 -15.25
N ALA A 192 -2.69 -7.10 -15.34
CA ALA A 192 -2.83 -5.71 -14.94
C ALA A 192 -3.18 -4.84 -16.15
N ASP A 193 -4.19 -3.99 -15.98
CA ASP A 193 -4.48 -2.89 -16.92
C ASP A 193 -3.59 -1.69 -16.58
N TYR A 194 -3.60 -1.29 -15.31
CA TYR A 194 -2.68 -0.27 -14.80
C TYR A 194 -2.30 -0.52 -13.34
N ILE A 195 -1.13 0.03 -12.95
CA ILE A 195 -0.61 0.00 -11.58
C ILE A 195 -0.40 1.44 -11.13
N ASN A 196 -0.97 1.78 -9.94
CA ASN A 196 -0.83 3.10 -9.31
C ASN A 196 -1.40 4.27 -10.12
N ASP A 197 -2.63 4.16 -10.64
CA ASP A 197 -3.33 5.32 -11.17
C ASP A 197 -3.92 6.17 -10.02
N PHE A 198 -3.49 7.42 -9.94
CA PHE A 198 -3.96 8.43 -8.98
C PHE A 198 -4.48 9.69 -9.68
N SER A 199 -4.96 9.58 -10.92
CA SER A 199 -5.45 10.68 -11.76
C SER A 199 -6.63 11.45 -11.15
N HIS A 200 -7.34 10.85 -10.19
CA HIS A 200 -8.39 11.51 -9.40
C HIS A 200 -7.84 12.54 -8.41
N LEU A 201 -6.53 12.53 -8.14
CA LEU A 201 -5.88 13.49 -7.26
C LEU A 201 -5.25 14.62 -8.08
N SER A 202 -5.56 15.86 -7.74
CA SER A 202 -5.00 17.06 -8.39
C SER A 202 -4.41 18.03 -7.36
N GLY A 203 -3.44 18.84 -7.79
CA GLY A 203 -2.81 19.86 -6.97
C GLY A 203 -2.27 19.32 -5.65
N ALA A 204 -2.66 19.91 -4.53
CA ALA A 204 -2.20 19.53 -3.19
C ALA A 204 -2.63 18.13 -2.73
N LEU A 205 -3.58 17.48 -3.41
CA LEU A 205 -4.00 16.12 -3.09
C LEU A 205 -3.03 15.07 -3.64
N ALA A 206 -2.32 15.39 -4.72
CA ALA A 206 -1.39 14.48 -5.40
C ALA A 206 -0.01 14.47 -4.72
N VAL A 207 0.06 13.92 -3.52
CA VAL A 207 1.35 13.71 -2.83
C VAL A 207 2.02 12.48 -3.43
N ARG A 208 3.11 12.70 -4.18
CA ARG A 208 3.86 11.60 -4.81
C ARG A 208 4.61 10.78 -3.75
N PRO A 209 4.69 9.44 -3.88
CA PRO A 209 5.40 8.57 -2.94
C PRO A 209 6.86 8.96 -2.72
N GLY A 210 7.57 9.39 -3.75
CA GLY A 210 8.96 9.84 -3.68
C GLY A 210 9.21 11.03 -2.75
N ASN A 211 8.18 11.85 -2.47
CA ASN A 211 8.28 12.90 -1.47
C ASN A 211 8.10 12.38 -0.04
N GLN A 212 7.68 11.13 0.13
CA GLN A 212 7.48 10.50 1.44
C GLN A 212 8.70 9.69 1.89
N ILE A 213 9.50 9.17 0.93
CA ILE A 213 10.73 8.42 1.19
C ILE A 213 11.78 8.93 0.18
N SER A 214 12.06 10.21 0.19
CA SER A 214 13.26 10.71 -0.49
C SER A 214 14.43 10.56 0.47
N LEU A 215 15.05 9.39 0.46
CA LEU A 215 16.46 9.32 0.78
C LEU A 215 17.13 10.07 -0.36
N ARG A 216 17.41 11.35 -0.21
CA ARG A 216 18.36 12.02 -1.08
C ARG A 216 19.67 11.26 -0.91
N HIS A 217 20.14 10.64 -1.98
CA HIS A 217 21.50 10.15 -2.12
C HIS A 217 22.46 11.35 -2.19
N GLU A 218 22.52 12.12 -1.15
CA GLU A 218 23.72 12.80 -0.74
C GLU A 218 24.07 12.11 0.59
N TYR A 219 24.78 10.98 0.46
CA TYR A 219 25.55 10.43 1.56
C TYR A 219 26.56 11.52 1.91
N ILE A 220 26.21 12.36 2.86
CA ILE A 220 27.16 13.26 3.49
C ILE A 220 28.00 12.33 4.37
N ASP A 221 29.21 12.04 3.92
CA ASP A 221 30.18 11.28 4.69
C ASP A 221 30.30 11.93 6.08
N PRO A 222 29.99 11.22 7.19
CA PRO A 222 30.11 11.77 8.52
C PRO A 222 31.55 12.22 8.87
N ALA A 223 32.54 11.85 8.06
CA ALA A 223 33.93 12.29 8.22
C ALA A 223 34.16 13.73 7.72
N GLU A 224 33.29 14.29 6.86
CA GLU A 224 33.47 15.66 6.34
C GLU A 224 32.96 16.78 7.27
N HIS A 225 32.30 16.46 8.36
CA HIS A 225 31.72 17.43 9.31
C HIS A 225 32.35 17.40 10.71
N ARG A 226 33.64 17.08 10.82
CA ARG A 226 34.38 17.12 12.13
C ARG A 226 35.04 18.46 12.46
N ASP A 227 34.76 19.51 11.73
CA ASP A 227 35.32 20.83 12.00
C ASP A 227 34.22 21.90 12.23
N TYR A 228 33.51 21.76 13.38
CA TYR A 228 32.81 22.87 14.04
C TYR A 228 32.76 22.60 15.53
#